data_d1e0470b933dcf98e20bbc96ebaafa86
#
_entry.id   d1e0470b933dcf98e20bbc96ebaafa86
#
_cell.length_a   1.000
_cell.length_b   1.000
_cell.length_c   1.000
_cell.angle_alpha   90.00
_cell.angle_beta   90.00
_cell.angle_gamma   90.00
#
_symmetry.space_group_name_H-M   'P 1'
#
loop_
_entity.id
_entity.type
_entity.pdbx_description
1 polymer ?
#
loop_
_entity_poly.entity_id
_entity_poly.type
_entity_poly.pdbx_seq_one_letter_code
_entity_poly.pdbx_strand_id
1 'polypeptide(L)'
;DIIELIEKINHNVTYSQVVEEREILQNYGGGCHQKIGVSIEDKFFGKILTIKGQTEEGLKIERREIIDNKNNWKNIPENNFFPSNIEKYKLFERKIINKNLIKINKLKNTNIYVSRENALPEDISIESTNVIWTSGVKTWKKLAKKGYWVNGSSDSLGEENPKINYLSKNKK
;
A
#
# COMPACT_ATOMS: atom_id res chain seq x y z
N ASP A 1 -20.38 -38.11 0.82
CA ASP A 1 -21.24 -37.04 0.22
C ASP A 1 -20.34 -36.04 -0.49
N ILE A 2 -20.82 -35.54 -1.66
CA ILE A 2 -20.08 -34.56 -2.48
C ILE A 2 -19.82 -33.27 -1.66
N ILE A 3 -20.76 -32.86 -0.84
CA ILE A 3 -20.64 -31.68 0.03
C ILE A 3 -19.47 -31.86 1.00
N GLU A 4 -19.35 -33.01 1.62
CA GLU A 4 -18.28 -33.32 2.57
C GLU A 4 -16.88 -33.35 1.91
N LEU A 5 -16.83 -33.73 0.62
CA LEU A 5 -15.59 -33.66 -0.16
C LEU A 5 -15.23 -32.22 -0.51
N ILE A 6 -16.21 -31.37 -0.84
CA ILE A 6 -16.00 -29.96 -1.14
C ILE A 6 -15.55 -29.20 0.12
N GLU A 7 -16.12 -29.51 1.27
CA GLU A 7 -15.70 -28.90 2.55
C GLU A 7 -14.23 -29.16 2.89
N LYS A 8 -13.69 -30.34 2.52
CA LYS A 8 -12.27 -30.66 2.75
C LYS A 8 -11.29 -29.83 1.93
N ILE A 9 -11.72 -29.31 0.81
CA ILE A 9 -10.90 -28.46 -0.07
C ILE A 9 -11.20 -26.96 0.12
N ASN A 10 -12.21 -26.63 0.92
CA ASN A 10 -12.58 -25.25 1.20
C ASN A 10 -11.54 -24.59 2.11
N HIS A 11 -10.94 -23.52 1.63
CA HIS A 11 -10.04 -22.68 2.41
C HIS A 11 -10.73 -21.35 2.75
N ASN A 12 -11.26 -21.23 3.96
CA ASN A 12 -12.11 -20.11 4.39
C ASN A 12 -11.48 -18.74 4.15
N VAL A 13 -10.16 -18.59 4.33
CA VAL A 13 -9.46 -17.32 4.10
C VAL A 13 -9.52 -16.96 2.62
N THR A 14 -9.19 -17.89 1.73
CA THR A 14 -9.26 -17.66 0.28
C THR A 14 -10.69 -17.38 -0.16
N TYR A 15 -11.67 -18.12 0.38
CA TYR A 15 -13.07 -17.89 0.08
C TYR A 15 -13.51 -16.46 0.44
N SER A 16 -13.20 -16.00 1.65
CA SER A 16 -13.56 -14.64 2.08
C SER A 16 -12.88 -13.55 1.24
N GLN A 17 -11.62 -13.77 0.85
CA GLN A 17 -10.89 -12.85 -0.04
C GLN A 17 -11.56 -12.75 -1.41
N VAL A 18 -11.89 -13.89 -2.03
CA VAL A 18 -12.55 -13.93 -3.34
C VAL A 18 -13.94 -13.29 -3.31
N VAL A 19 -14.71 -13.49 -2.23
CA VAL A 19 -16.00 -12.83 -2.06
C VAL A 19 -15.83 -11.30 -2.01
N GLU A 20 -14.91 -10.82 -1.19
CA GLU A 20 -14.62 -9.39 -1.03
C GLU A 20 -14.08 -8.76 -2.33
N GLU A 21 -13.22 -9.47 -3.08
CA GLU A 21 -12.74 -9.07 -4.41
C GLU A 21 -13.88 -8.89 -5.39
N ARG A 22 -14.85 -9.83 -5.40
CA ARG A 22 -16.02 -9.78 -6.27
C ARG A 22 -16.97 -8.65 -5.91
N GLU A 23 -17.20 -8.40 -4.63
CA GLU A 23 -18.00 -7.27 -4.15
C GLU A 23 -17.42 -5.94 -4.60
N ILE A 24 -16.09 -5.78 -4.49
CA ILE A 24 -15.40 -4.58 -4.98
C ILE A 24 -15.52 -4.47 -6.51
N LEU A 25 -15.35 -5.58 -7.24
CA LEU A 25 -15.45 -5.59 -8.69
C LEU A 25 -16.85 -5.22 -9.19
N GLN A 26 -17.91 -5.61 -8.46
CA GLN A 26 -19.28 -5.23 -8.77
C GLN A 26 -19.50 -3.72 -8.78
N ASN A 27 -18.80 -2.97 -7.93
CA ASN A 27 -18.87 -1.49 -7.91
C ASN A 27 -18.36 -0.84 -9.20
N TYR A 28 -17.63 -1.60 -10.01
CA TYR A 28 -17.13 -1.17 -11.33
C TYR A 28 -17.97 -1.73 -12.49
N GLY A 29 -19.18 -2.31 -12.21
CA GLY A 29 -20.12 -2.78 -13.21
C GLY A 29 -20.17 -4.30 -13.41
N GLY A 30 -19.30 -5.06 -12.75
CA GLY A 30 -19.35 -6.53 -12.59
C GLY A 30 -19.63 -7.35 -13.85
N GLY A 31 -18.64 -7.67 -14.66
CA GLY A 31 -18.82 -8.58 -15.81
C GLY A 31 -17.50 -8.98 -16.45
N CYS A 32 -17.55 -10.09 -17.22
CA CYS A 32 -16.37 -10.62 -17.93
C CYS A 32 -15.78 -9.68 -19.01
N HIS A 33 -16.46 -8.59 -19.29
CA HIS A 33 -16.02 -7.60 -20.30
C HIS A 33 -15.14 -6.50 -19.71
N GLN A 34 -15.07 -6.39 -18.39
CA GLN A 34 -14.28 -5.35 -17.75
C GLN A 34 -12.79 -5.68 -17.72
N LYS A 35 -11.99 -4.72 -18.17
CA LYS A 35 -10.52 -4.80 -18.12
C LYS A 35 -9.98 -4.34 -16.76
N ILE A 36 -10.65 -4.74 -15.66
CA ILE A 36 -10.30 -4.37 -14.29
C ILE A 36 -10.06 -5.64 -13.49
N GLY A 37 -8.90 -5.71 -12.84
CA GLY A 37 -8.56 -6.75 -11.87
C GLY A 37 -8.57 -6.18 -10.46
N VAL A 38 -9.09 -6.95 -9.52
CA VAL A 38 -9.07 -6.68 -8.08
C VAL A 38 -8.39 -7.84 -7.38
N SER A 39 -7.53 -7.55 -6.42
CA SER A 39 -6.91 -8.57 -5.56
C SER A 39 -6.83 -8.07 -4.13
N ILE A 40 -7.12 -8.97 -3.19
CA ILE A 40 -7.03 -8.73 -1.75
C ILE A 40 -6.07 -9.75 -1.14
N GLU A 41 -5.06 -9.25 -0.45
CA GLU A 41 -4.10 -10.07 0.27
C GLU A 41 -4.15 -9.79 1.77
N ASP A 42 -4.40 -10.80 2.60
CA ASP A 42 -4.28 -10.68 4.05
C ASP A 42 -2.81 -10.68 4.47
N LYS A 43 -2.45 -9.70 5.27
CA LYS A 43 -1.14 -9.57 5.91
C LYS A 43 -1.34 -9.33 7.41
N PHE A 44 -0.33 -9.60 8.22
CA PHE A 44 -0.40 -9.38 9.67
C PHE A 44 -0.68 -7.92 10.06
N PHE A 45 -0.41 -6.96 9.18
CA PHE A 45 -0.62 -5.53 9.40
C PHE A 45 -1.90 -4.97 8.75
N GLY A 46 -2.72 -5.81 8.14
CA GLY A 46 -3.96 -5.43 7.44
C GLY A 46 -4.08 -6.06 6.06
N LYS A 47 -5.16 -5.76 5.35
CA LYS A 47 -5.38 -6.24 3.99
C LYS A 47 -4.78 -5.29 2.97
N ILE A 48 -4.10 -5.81 1.96
CA ILE A 48 -3.63 -5.05 0.81
C ILE A 48 -4.66 -5.20 -0.29
N LEU A 49 -5.32 -4.10 -0.65
CA LEU A 49 -6.19 -4.01 -1.83
C LEU A 49 -5.37 -3.54 -3.03
N THR A 50 -5.42 -4.28 -4.10
CA THR A 50 -4.86 -3.90 -5.41
C THR A 50 -5.96 -3.86 -6.45
N ILE A 51 -6.13 -2.72 -7.12
CA ILE A 51 -7.04 -2.55 -8.26
C ILE A 51 -6.23 -2.03 -9.44
N LYS A 52 -6.34 -2.70 -10.57
CA LYS A 52 -5.64 -2.28 -11.79
C LYS A 52 -6.48 -2.59 -13.02
N GLY A 53 -6.54 -1.63 -13.94
CA GLY A 53 -7.25 -1.83 -15.19
C GLY A 53 -7.70 -0.54 -15.87
N GLN A 54 -8.75 -0.66 -16.66
CA GLN A 54 -9.33 0.44 -17.41
C GLN A 54 -10.86 0.28 -17.45
N THR A 55 -11.58 1.38 -17.20
CA THR A 55 -13.05 1.42 -17.36
C THR A 55 -13.44 1.35 -18.83
N GLU A 56 -14.72 1.10 -19.11
CA GLU A 56 -15.27 1.14 -20.47
C GLU A 56 -15.05 2.50 -21.16
N GLU A 57 -15.06 3.58 -20.37
CA GLU A 57 -14.81 4.95 -20.84
C GLU A 57 -13.32 5.24 -21.11
N GLY A 58 -12.44 4.26 -20.89
CA GLY A 58 -11.00 4.39 -21.10
C GLY A 58 -10.22 4.96 -19.93
N LEU A 59 -10.86 5.24 -18.80
CA LEU A 59 -10.18 5.74 -17.60
C LEU A 59 -9.31 4.64 -16.98
N LYS A 60 -8.02 4.91 -16.85
CA LYS A 60 -7.09 3.99 -16.18
C LYS A 60 -7.27 4.04 -14.67
N ILE A 61 -7.36 2.86 -14.06
CA ILE A 61 -7.39 2.69 -12.61
C ILE A 61 -6.12 1.95 -12.21
N GLU A 62 -5.37 2.54 -11.28
CA GLU A 62 -4.19 1.91 -10.69
C GLU A 62 -4.12 2.33 -9.21
N ARG A 63 -4.52 1.42 -8.31
CA ARG A 63 -4.63 1.69 -6.88
C ARG A 63 -4.09 0.52 -6.09
N ARG A 64 -3.21 0.79 -5.15
CA ARG A 64 -2.69 -0.20 -4.21
C ARG A 64 -2.58 0.40 -2.82
N GLU A 65 -3.46 -0.02 -1.93
CA GLU A 65 -3.58 0.55 -0.60
C GLU A 65 -3.73 -0.52 0.48
N ILE A 66 -3.52 -0.11 1.73
CA ILE A 66 -3.75 -0.95 2.89
C ILE A 66 -5.10 -0.58 3.48
N ILE A 67 -6.04 -1.53 3.44
CA ILE A 67 -7.31 -1.44 4.14
C ILE A 67 -7.07 -1.84 5.60
N ASP A 68 -7.46 -0.98 6.52
CA ASP A 68 -7.39 -1.34 7.94
C ASP A 68 -8.41 -2.44 8.25
N ASN A 69 -7.95 -3.58 8.68
CA ASN A 69 -8.77 -4.37 9.57
C ASN A 69 -9.05 -3.47 10.78
N LYS A 70 -10.32 -3.28 11.11
CA LYS A 70 -10.73 -2.59 12.34
C LYS A 70 -10.27 -3.42 13.55
N ASN A 71 -8.97 -3.61 13.67
CA ASN A 71 -8.37 -4.24 14.83
C ASN A 71 -8.57 -3.28 15.99
N ASN A 72 -9.27 -3.77 16.97
CA ASN A 72 -9.60 -3.14 18.23
C ASN A 72 -8.32 -2.78 19.01
N TRP A 73 -7.64 -1.72 18.60
CA TRP A 73 -6.65 -1.03 19.44
C TRP A 73 -7.33 -0.31 20.64
N LYS A 74 -8.61 -0.60 20.87
CA LYS A 74 -9.46 0.05 21.87
C LYS A 74 -9.07 -0.20 23.32
N ASN A 75 -8.13 -1.09 23.61
CA ASN A 75 -7.81 -1.51 24.98
C ASN A 75 -6.35 -1.25 25.40
N ILE A 76 -5.62 -0.37 24.73
CA ILE A 76 -4.31 0.05 25.25
C ILE A 76 -4.56 1.22 26.19
N PRO A 77 -4.23 1.09 27.50
CA PRO A 77 -4.40 2.19 28.46
C PRO A 77 -3.68 3.44 27.98
N GLU A 78 -4.37 4.58 28.00
CA GLU A 78 -3.82 5.88 27.55
C GLU A 78 -2.49 6.24 28.25
N ASN A 79 -2.27 5.75 29.44
CA ASN A 79 -1.07 5.98 30.24
C ASN A 79 0.21 5.33 29.69
N ASN A 80 0.11 4.42 28.70
CA ASN A 80 1.25 3.75 28.09
C ASN A 80 1.74 4.42 26.80
N PHE A 81 1.11 5.48 26.37
CA PHE A 81 1.58 6.28 25.25
C PHE A 81 2.52 7.38 25.72
N PHE A 82 3.60 7.57 24.98
CA PHE A 82 4.46 8.73 25.11
C PHE A 82 3.60 10.00 25.05
N PRO A 83 3.92 11.07 25.81
CA PRO A 83 2.98 12.14 26.15
C PRO A 83 2.20 12.62 24.94
N SER A 84 0.86 12.57 25.04
CA SER A 84 -0.11 12.96 24.02
C SER A 84 0.00 14.45 23.61
N ASN A 85 0.73 15.27 24.37
CA ASN A 85 0.94 16.69 24.17
C ASN A 85 2.27 17.02 23.45
N ILE A 86 2.71 16.17 22.51
CA ILE A 86 3.89 16.47 21.66
C ILE A 86 3.72 17.80 20.90
N GLU A 87 2.49 18.22 20.60
CA GLU A 87 2.19 19.52 20.01
C GLU A 87 2.64 20.71 20.90
N LYS A 88 2.69 20.50 22.21
CA LYS A 88 3.10 21.52 23.18
C LYS A 88 4.63 21.73 23.21
N TYR A 89 5.38 20.73 22.71
CA TYR A 89 6.82 20.78 22.64
C TYR A 89 7.25 20.72 21.18
N LYS A 90 7.41 21.85 20.51
CA LYS A 90 8.07 21.92 19.20
C LYS A 90 9.54 21.57 19.35
N LEU A 91 9.84 20.28 19.52
CA LEU A 91 11.20 19.77 19.72
C LEU A 91 12.07 19.94 18.47
N PHE A 92 11.46 20.04 17.26
CA PHE A 92 12.16 20.26 16.01
C PHE A 92 11.25 20.89 14.96
N GLU A 93 11.83 21.75 14.16
CA GLU A 93 11.24 22.33 12.97
C GLU A 93 11.70 21.53 11.74
N ARG A 94 10.74 21.15 10.87
CA ARG A 94 11.05 20.47 9.62
C ARG A 94 11.11 21.49 8.48
N LYS A 95 12.24 21.53 7.79
CA LYS A 95 12.39 22.32 6.57
C LYS A 95 12.38 21.38 5.36
N ILE A 96 11.50 21.66 4.40
CA ILE A 96 11.47 20.93 3.12
C ILE A 96 12.51 21.56 2.21
N ILE A 97 13.46 20.74 1.72
CA ILE A 97 14.49 21.18 0.79
C ILE A 97 14.14 20.64 -0.60
N ASN A 98 13.55 21.51 -1.44
CA ASN A 98 13.03 21.13 -2.76
C ASN A 98 14.11 20.94 -3.86
N LYS A 99 15.39 20.99 -3.51
CA LYS A 99 16.49 21.04 -4.49
C LYS A 99 16.57 19.88 -5.49
N ASN A 100 15.97 18.72 -5.18
CA ASN A 100 16.11 17.50 -5.97
C ASN A 100 14.81 16.96 -6.57
N LEU A 101 13.69 17.66 -6.44
CA LEU A 101 12.38 17.17 -6.90
C LEU A 101 12.35 16.93 -8.41
N ILE A 102 12.97 17.80 -9.20
CA ILE A 102 13.06 17.66 -10.67
C ILE A 102 13.81 16.38 -11.07
N LYS A 103 14.75 15.92 -10.25
CA LYS A 103 15.50 14.69 -10.53
C LYS A 103 14.64 13.44 -10.32
N ILE A 104 13.73 13.45 -9.35
CA ILE A 104 12.86 12.31 -9.04
C ILE A 104 11.92 12.02 -10.21
N ASN A 105 11.36 13.03 -10.86
CA ASN A 105 10.49 12.87 -12.03
C ASN A 105 11.18 12.22 -13.25
N LYS A 106 12.50 12.26 -13.28
CA LYS A 106 13.32 11.69 -14.38
C LYS A 106 13.80 10.28 -14.10
N LEU A 107 13.55 9.75 -12.91
CA LEU A 107 14.01 8.40 -12.56
C LEU A 107 13.20 7.35 -13.33
N LYS A 108 13.91 6.37 -13.87
CA LYS A 108 13.37 5.21 -14.57
C LYS A 108 14.09 3.96 -14.11
N ASN A 109 13.36 2.85 -14.02
CA ASN A 109 13.92 1.55 -13.62
C ASN A 109 14.73 1.60 -12.31
N THR A 110 14.29 2.44 -11.36
CA THR A 110 15.04 2.74 -10.13
C THR A 110 14.24 2.28 -8.90
N ASN A 111 14.96 1.81 -7.89
CA ASN A 111 14.38 1.51 -6.59
C ASN A 111 14.43 2.79 -5.73
N ILE A 112 13.26 3.25 -5.29
CA ILE A 112 13.10 4.47 -4.49
C ILE A 112 12.69 4.05 -3.08
N TYR A 113 13.57 4.30 -2.11
CA TYR A 113 13.25 4.08 -0.71
C TYR A 113 12.76 5.37 -0.05
N VAL A 114 11.55 5.31 0.52
CA VAL A 114 10.90 6.47 1.15
C VAL A 114 10.78 6.24 2.64
N SER A 115 11.61 6.91 3.42
CA SER A 115 11.59 6.82 4.88
C SER A 115 10.39 7.52 5.52
N ARG A 116 9.90 8.60 4.91
CA ARG A 116 8.75 9.38 5.38
C ARG A 116 7.93 9.94 4.23
N GLU A 117 6.61 10.08 4.43
CA GLU A 117 5.67 10.53 3.40
C GLU A 117 5.95 11.95 2.87
N ASN A 118 6.53 12.81 3.72
CA ASN A 118 6.83 14.19 3.33
C ASN A 118 8.09 14.31 2.44
N ALA A 119 8.80 13.21 2.19
CA ALA A 119 9.88 13.18 1.20
C ALA A 119 9.35 13.18 -0.24
N LEU A 120 8.07 12.78 -0.44
CA LEU A 120 7.39 12.82 -1.74
C LEU A 120 6.18 13.77 -1.64
N PRO A 121 6.26 14.97 -2.22
CA PRO A 121 5.13 15.90 -2.36
C PRO A 121 4.05 15.33 -3.27
N GLU A 122 2.81 15.85 -3.15
CA GLU A 122 1.64 15.35 -3.89
C GLU A 122 1.74 15.54 -5.40
N ASP A 123 2.44 16.55 -5.85
CA ASP A 123 2.49 16.98 -7.26
C ASP A 123 3.59 16.30 -8.09
N ILE A 124 4.24 15.27 -7.55
CA ILE A 124 5.31 14.56 -8.26
C ILE A 124 4.79 13.30 -8.90
N SER A 125 4.89 13.21 -10.22
CA SER A 125 4.66 11.96 -10.96
C SER A 125 5.92 11.10 -10.93
N ILE A 126 5.78 9.86 -10.48
CA ILE A 126 6.86 8.85 -10.52
C ILE A 126 6.47 7.83 -11.58
N GLU A 127 7.39 7.61 -12.55
CA GLU A 127 7.15 6.66 -13.63
C GLU A 127 6.96 5.24 -13.09
N SER A 128 6.01 4.50 -13.67
CA SER A 128 5.61 3.15 -13.22
C SER A 128 6.70 2.07 -13.31
N THR A 129 7.80 2.35 -14.04
CA THR A 129 8.97 1.48 -14.08
C THR A 129 9.79 1.49 -12.79
N ASN A 130 9.55 2.48 -11.91
CA ASN A 130 10.22 2.58 -10.63
C ASN A 130 9.53 1.72 -9.57
N VAL A 131 10.31 1.23 -8.62
CA VAL A 131 9.82 0.50 -7.46
C VAL A 131 9.87 1.43 -6.26
N ILE A 132 8.71 1.70 -5.64
CA ILE A 132 8.62 2.49 -4.41
C ILE A 132 8.53 1.55 -3.21
N TRP A 133 9.47 1.69 -2.30
CA TRP A 133 9.54 0.96 -1.04
C TRP A 133 9.55 1.93 0.13
N THR A 134 8.81 1.62 1.18
CA THR A 134 8.70 2.50 2.35
C THR A 134 9.34 1.89 3.58
N SER A 135 9.75 2.74 4.53
CA SER A 135 10.29 2.31 5.82
C SER A 135 9.29 1.49 6.65
N GLY A 136 8.00 1.78 6.50
CA GLY A 136 6.96 1.07 7.24
C GLY A 136 5.56 1.32 6.71
N VAL A 137 4.62 0.53 7.21
CA VAL A 137 3.20 0.52 6.83
C VAL A 137 2.54 1.90 6.96
N LYS A 138 2.87 2.67 7.99
CA LYS A 138 2.32 4.02 8.19
C LYS A 138 2.70 4.98 7.06
N THR A 139 3.94 4.91 6.60
CA THR A 139 4.42 5.70 5.44
C THR A 139 3.72 5.22 4.17
N TRP A 140 3.57 3.92 3.97
CA TRP A 140 2.83 3.35 2.86
C TRP A 140 1.40 3.90 2.78
N LYS A 141 0.60 3.76 3.86
CA LYS A 141 -0.77 4.27 3.92
C LYS A 141 -0.89 5.74 3.51
N LYS A 142 0.04 6.57 3.97
CA LYS A 142 0.05 7.99 3.65
C LYS A 142 0.41 8.27 2.19
N LEU A 143 1.38 7.56 1.63
CA LEU A 143 1.76 7.70 0.22
C LEU A 143 0.64 7.19 -0.71
N ALA A 144 0.00 6.08 -0.36
CA ALA A 144 -1.13 5.56 -1.13
C ALA A 144 -2.31 6.57 -1.18
N LYS A 145 -2.58 7.27 -0.06
CA LYS A 145 -3.57 8.38 -0.03
C LYS A 145 -3.21 9.55 -0.94
N LYS A 146 -1.92 9.76 -1.20
CA LYS A 146 -1.41 10.75 -2.17
C LYS A 146 -1.39 10.23 -3.62
N GLY A 147 -1.92 9.02 -3.86
CA GLY A 147 -1.96 8.41 -5.19
C GLY A 147 -0.69 7.67 -5.63
N TYR A 148 0.31 7.51 -4.76
CA TYR A 148 1.51 6.77 -5.10
C TYR A 148 1.29 5.26 -5.07
N TRP A 149 1.76 4.58 -6.10
CA TRP A 149 1.84 3.12 -6.12
C TRP A 149 3.03 2.64 -5.31
N VAL A 150 2.78 2.08 -4.13
CA VAL A 150 3.82 1.57 -3.23
C VAL A 150 3.92 0.05 -3.38
N ASN A 151 5.11 -0.45 -3.67
CA ASN A 151 5.36 -1.86 -3.89
C ASN A 151 5.51 -2.65 -2.58
N GLY A 152 5.97 -2.01 -1.51
CA GLY A 152 6.10 -2.67 -0.21
C GLY A 152 6.71 -1.79 0.87
N SER A 153 6.96 -2.39 2.03
CA SER A 153 7.60 -1.72 3.16
C SER A 153 8.55 -2.64 3.93
N SER A 154 9.47 -2.04 4.66
CA SER A 154 10.39 -2.74 5.56
C SER A 154 9.80 -2.98 6.96
N ASP A 155 8.54 -2.63 7.19
CA ASP A 155 7.84 -2.73 8.49
C ASP A 155 8.60 -2.09 9.64
N SER A 156 9.18 -0.94 9.37
CA SER A 156 9.99 -0.18 10.33
C SER A 156 11.29 -0.88 10.78
N LEU A 157 11.78 -1.85 10.02
CA LEU A 157 13.08 -2.50 10.29
C LEU A 157 14.29 -1.59 10.04
N GLY A 158 14.02 -0.34 9.60
CA GLY A 158 15.05 0.64 9.30
C GLY A 158 15.65 0.51 7.90
N GLU A 159 16.62 1.37 7.60
CA GLU A 159 17.23 1.47 6.28
C GLU A 159 18.29 0.40 6.04
N GLU A 160 18.85 -0.16 7.11
CA GLU A 160 19.94 -1.14 7.05
C GLU A 160 19.54 -2.47 6.43
N ASN A 161 18.25 -2.83 6.50
CA ASN A 161 17.74 -4.08 5.95
C ASN A 161 16.43 -3.93 5.18
N PRO A 162 16.37 -3.08 4.15
CA PRO A 162 15.18 -2.98 3.31
C PRO A 162 15.06 -4.23 2.45
N LYS A 163 13.97 -4.96 2.56
CA LYS A 163 13.72 -6.14 1.71
C LYS A 163 13.49 -5.80 0.23
N ILE A 164 13.72 -4.56 -0.18
CA ILE A 164 13.62 -4.08 -1.55
C ILE A 164 14.48 -4.87 -2.55
N ASN A 165 15.61 -5.40 -2.09
CA ASN A 165 16.50 -6.18 -2.93
C ASN A 165 15.87 -7.47 -3.47
N TYR A 166 14.82 -8.00 -2.81
CA TYR A 166 14.06 -9.13 -3.34
C TYR A 166 13.30 -8.78 -4.62
N LEU A 167 12.89 -7.52 -4.78
CA LEU A 167 12.17 -7.03 -5.96
C LEU A 167 13.14 -6.64 -7.09
N SER A 168 14.39 -6.36 -6.77
CA SER A 168 15.39 -5.87 -7.74
C SER A 168 16.26 -6.95 -8.35
N LYS A 169 16.15 -8.22 -7.92
CA LYS A 169 16.99 -9.34 -8.41
C LYS A 169 16.96 -9.53 -9.94
N ASN A 170 15.97 -8.99 -10.62
CA ASN A 170 15.80 -9.10 -12.08
C ASN A 170 16.04 -7.78 -12.83
N LYS A 171 16.47 -6.72 -12.15
CA LYS A 171 16.81 -5.44 -12.78
C LYS A 171 18.34 -5.32 -12.80
N LYS A 172 18.93 -5.78 -13.89
CA LYS A 172 20.32 -5.43 -14.23
C LYS A 172 20.35 -4.01 -14.78
#